data_e51075e61ec65483be9b37e6e8156f7c
#
_entry.id   e51075e61ec65483be9b37e6e8156f7c
#
_cell.length_a   1.000
_cell.length_b   1.000
_cell.length_c   1.000
_cell.angle_alpha   90.00
_cell.angle_beta   90.00
_cell.angle_gamma   90.00
#
_symmetry.space_group_name_H-M   'P 1'
#
loop_
_entity.id
_entity.type
_entity.pdbx_description
1 polymer ?
#
loop_
_entity_poly.entity_id
_entity_poly.type
_entity_poly.pdbx_seq_one_letter_code
_entity_poly.pdbx_strand_id
1 'polypeptide(L)'
;AMTMAAGSAMAATDMGNQQNQIQFLGVVTEVTCDIDAVVDGAVNNLVQLGTIKKGEEGQEKNITLKAKAGTTCDGLDAKTANIAFHGPLGTDGLENATGTAAGATVALVAKNSKTPNQSINKDLNNIEFEAAKVNSEGYKLTAQLKSDATKGTAGTFESALAYAVTYQ
;
A
#
# COMPACT_ATOMS: atom_id res chain seq x y z
N ALA A 1 24.14 -23.15 35.73
CA ALA A 1 23.93 -22.95 35.16
C ALA A 1 23.53 -22.73 34.20
N MET A 2 23.51 -22.80 34.10
CA MET A 2 23.39 -22.73 33.36
C MET A 2 22.84 -22.30 32.51
N THR A 3 22.68 -22.17 32.41
CA THR A 3 22.40 -21.94 31.71
C THR A 3 22.03 -21.42 30.95
N MET A 4 22.22 -21.23 30.92
CA MET A 4 21.95 -20.86 30.17
C MET A 4 21.80 -20.68 29.16
N ALA A 5 22.09 -20.84 29.02
CA ALA A 5 22.20 -20.69 28.12
C ALA A 5 21.54 -20.70 27.32
N ALA A 6 21.41 -21.13 27.45
CA ALA A 6 20.82 -21.25 26.61
C ALA A 6 20.25 -20.29 26.02
N GLY A 7 20.19 -20.06 26.25
CA GLY A 7 19.63 -19.39 25.64
C GLY A 7 19.76 -18.86 24.68
N SER A 8 20.28 -18.99 24.83
CA SER A 8 20.41 -18.48 24.04
C SER A 8 20.09 -18.56 22.99
N ALA A 9 20.07 -19.22 23.08
CA ALA A 9 20.00 -19.24 22.23
C ALA A 9 19.11 -19.01 21.70
N MET A 10 18.79 -18.99 22.10
CA MET A 10 18.27 -18.69 21.70
C MET A 10 18.10 -17.95 21.26
N ALA A 11 18.18 -17.90 21.27
CA ALA A 11 18.27 -17.19 20.90
C ALA A 11 18.61 -17.01 19.92
N ALA A 12 18.92 -17.43 19.92
CA ALA A 12 19.41 -17.23 19.14
C ALA A 12 19.21 -17.42 18.10
N THR A 13 19.00 -17.92 18.17
CA THR A 13 19.04 -18.15 17.44
C THR A 13 18.59 -17.91 16.69
N ASP A 14 18.38 -18.00 16.76
CA ASP A 14 18.09 -17.83 16.16
C ASP A 14 18.08 -17.32 15.41
N MET A 15 18.49 -17.29 15.33
CA MET A 15 18.63 -16.69 14.52
C MET A 15 18.34 -16.79 13.32
N GLY A 16 18.72 -17.47 12.67
CA GLY A 16 18.41 -17.61 11.28
C GLY A 16 17.02 -17.32 10.94
N ASN A 17 16.23 -17.23 11.87
CA ASN A 17 14.84 -16.98 11.65
C ASN A 17 14.47 -15.57 11.65
N GLN A 18 15.32 -14.77 11.15
CA GLN A 18 15.05 -13.36 11.12
C GLN A 18 13.83 -13.02 10.36
N GLN A 19 13.41 -13.89 9.46
CA GLN A 19 12.19 -13.63 8.74
C GLN A 19 10.97 -13.63 9.62
N ASN A 20 11.08 -14.24 10.78
CA ASN A 20 9.95 -14.36 11.67
C ASN A 20 9.84 -13.18 12.58
N GLN A 21 9.67 -12.03 12.00
CA GLN A 21 9.50 -10.81 12.76
C GLN A 21 8.05 -10.65 13.16
N ILE A 22 7.85 -10.17 14.37
CA ILE A 22 6.54 -9.76 14.84
C ILE A 22 6.51 -8.24 14.77
N GLN A 23 5.60 -7.71 13.99
CA GLN A 23 5.42 -6.28 13.86
C GLN A 23 4.19 -5.86 14.65
N PHE A 24 4.34 -4.77 15.37
CA PHE A 24 3.25 -4.18 16.13
C PHE A 24 2.96 -2.81 15.56
N LEU A 25 1.84 -2.68 14.90
CA LEU A 25 1.43 -1.44 14.29
C LEU A 25 0.11 -1.00 14.91
N GLY A 26 0.02 0.25 15.24
CA GLY A 26 -1.21 0.76 15.80
C GLY A 26 -1.33 2.26 15.57
N VAL A 27 -2.53 2.71 15.55
CA VAL A 27 -2.85 4.13 15.41
C VAL A 27 -3.83 4.49 16.51
N VAL A 28 -3.54 5.57 17.20
CA VAL A 28 -4.47 6.15 18.18
C VAL A 28 -5.03 7.43 17.57
N THR A 29 -6.34 7.52 17.46
CA THR A 29 -6.99 8.65 16.85
C THR A 29 -8.25 9.02 17.64
N GLU A 30 -8.68 10.26 17.52
CA GLU A 30 -9.94 10.70 18.10
C GLU A 30 -11.15 10.22 17.30
N VAL A 31 -10.93 9.79 16.07
CA VAL A 31 -11.99 9.35 15.17
C VAL A 31 -11.75 7.91 14.79
N THR A 32 -12.79 7.09 14.93
CA THR A 32 -12.76 5.70 14.49
C THR A 32 -13.51 5.59 13.16
N CYS A 33 -12.89 4.93 12.19
CA CYS A 33 -13.45 4.80 10.87
C CYS A 33 -12.99 3.49 10.25
N ASP A 34 -13.93 2.58 10.01
CA ASP A 34 -13.64 1.35 9.29
C ASP A 34 -13.63 1.62 7.79
N ILE A 35 -12.55 1.26 7.14
CA ILE A 35 -12.33 1.54 5.74
C ILE A 35 -12.16 0.24 4.97
N ASP A 36 -12.85 0.14 3.83
CA ASP A 36 -12.67 -0.94 2.87
C ASP A 36 -11.92 -0.44 1.65
N ALA A 37 -11.11 -1.32 1.07
CA ALA A 37 -10.55 -1.09 -0.25
C ALA A 37 -11.56 -1.60 -1.28
N VAL A 38 -11.85 -0.76 -2.26
CA VAL A 38 -12.75 -1.08 -3.38
C VAL A 38 -11.91 -1.05 -4.65
N VAL A 39 -11.79 -2.21 -5.31
CA VAL A 39 -11.00 -2.34 -6.54
C VAL A 39 -11.95 -2.52 -7.70
N ASP A 40 -11.89 -1.60 -8.66
CA ASP A 40 -12.76 -1.60 -9.85
C ASP A 40 -14.26 -1.80 -9.49
N GLY A 41 -14.68 -1.19 -8.39
CA GLY A 41 -16.09 -1.18 -7.96
C GLY A 41 -16.50 -2.31 -7.02
N ALA A 42 -15.62 -3.21 -6.66
CA ALA A 42 -15.92 -4.31 -5.73
C ALA A 42 -14.99 -4.28 -4.53
N VAL A 43 -15.52 -4.56 -3.34
CA VAL A 43 -14.69 -4.65 -2.13
C VAL A 43 -13.71 -5.80 -2.30
N ASN A 44 -12.42 -5.50 -2.31
CA ASN A 44 -11.37 -6.46 -2.56
C ASN A 44 -10.00 -5.88 -2.15
N ASN A 45 -9.11 -6.71 -1.65
CA ASN A 45 -7.74 -6.32 -1.35
C ASN A 45 -6.77 -6.71 -2.46
N LEU A 46 -7.24 -7.41 -3.48
CA LEU A 46 -6.39 -7.89 -4.56
C LEU A 46 -6.58 -7.03 -5.79
N VAL A 47 -5.47 -6.51 -6.31
CA VAL A 47 -5.47 -5.77 -7.56
C VAL A 47 -4.83 -6.65 -8.62
N GLN A 48 -5.62 -7.04 -9.63
CA GLN A 48 -5.11 -7.79 -10.77
C GLN A 48 -4.66 -6.80 -11.83
N LEU A 49 -3.35 -6.77 -12.06
CA LEU A 49 -2.73 -5.76 -12.91
C LEU A 49 -2.75 -6.12 -14.40
N GLY A 50 -3.08 -7.38 -14.71
CA GLY A 50 -3.11 -7.85 -16.09
C GLY A 50 -1.77 -8.36 -16.57
N THR A 51 -1.69 -8.60 -17.87
CA THR A 51 -0.51 -9.12 -18.55
C THR A 51 -0.05 -8.12 -19.58
N ILE A 52 1.22 -7.78 -19.56
CA ILE A 52 1.82 -6.85 -20.53
C ILE A 52 3.10 -7.44 -21.09
N LYS A 53 3.54 -6.91 -22.21
CA LYS A 53 4.83 -7.25 -22.78
C LYS A 53 5.90 -6.29 -22.27
N LYS A 54 7.15 -6.71 -22.41
CA LYS A 54 8.29 -5.85 -22.09
C LYS A 54 8.14 -4.49 -22.78
N GLY A 55 8.32 -3.44 -22.02
CA GLY A 55 8.24 -2.07 -22.53
C GLY A 55 6.84 -1.50 -22.62
N GLU A 56 5.83 -2.25 -22.19
CA GLU A 56 4.44 -1.80 -22.26
C GLU A 56 3.94 -1.35 -20.89
N GLU A 57 2.80 -0.68 -20.94
CA GLU A 57 2.04 -0.28 -19.76
C GLU A 57 0.70 -1.01 -19.78
N GLY A 58 0.26 -1.45 -18.63
CA GLY A 58 -1.04 -2.10 -18.47
C GLY A 58 -2.17 -1.11 -18.33
N GLN A 59 -3.35 -1.62 -18.05
CA GLN A 59 -4.50 -0.78 -17.74
C GLN A 59 -4.35 -0.17 -16.37
N GLU A 60 -4.82 1.05 -16.21
CA GLU A 60 -4.97 1.64 -14.89
C GLU A 60 -6.08 0.92 -14.15
N LYS A 61 -5.79 0.52 -12.92
CA LYS A 61 -6.77 -0.06 -12.02
C LYS A 61 -7.15 0.96 -10.97
N ASN A 62 -8.44 1.04 -10.69
CA ASN A 62 -8.96 1.99 -9.72
C ASN A 62 -9.06 1.34 -8.35
N ILE A 63 -8.49 2.01 -7.37
CA ILE A 63 -8.55 1.59 -5.97
C ILE A 63 -9.15 2.75 -5.20
N THR A 64 -10.24 2.50 -4.49
CA THR A 64 -10.89 3.53 -3.68
C THR A 64 -10.95 3.05 -2.24
N LEU A 65 -10.46 3.87 -1.34
CA LEU A 65 -10.54 3.62 0.09
C LEU A 65 -11.77 4.37 0.60
N LYS A 66 -12.77 3.64 1.06
CA LYS A 66 -14.07 4.19 1.46
C LYS A 66 -14.47 3.67 2.83
N ALA A 67 -15.35 4.40 3.49
CA ALA A 67 -16.01 3.89 4.68
C ALA A 67 -16.71 2.58 4.35
N LYS A 68 -16.65 1.63 5.26
CA LYS A 68 -17.29 0.33 5.11
C LYS A 68 -18.78 0.53 4.78
N ALA A 69 -19.29 -0.24 3.84
CA ALA A 69 -20.66 -0.13 3.39
C ALA A 69 -21.64 -0.21 4.57
N GLY A 70 -22.60 0.71 4.59
CA GLY A 70 -23.58 0.80 5.66
C GLY A 70 -23.10 1.57 6.88
N THR A 71 -21.88 2.13 6.85
CA THR A 71 -21.35 2.93 7.95
C THR A 71 -21.01 4.34 7.47
N THR A 72 -20.95 5.26 8.42
CA THR A 72 -20.53 6.63 8.18
C THR A 72 -19.49 6.98 9.24
N CYS A 73 -18.40 7.55 8.82
CA CYS A 73 -17.37 8.00 9.74
C CYS A 73 -17.68 9.44 10.15
N ASP A 74 -18.05 9.64 11.40
CA ASP A 74 -18.46 10.94 11.91
C ASP A 74 -17.26 11.77 12.34
N GLY A 75 -17.46 13.08 12.42
CA GLY A 75 -16.46 14.00 12.99
C GLY A 75 -15.30 14.32 12.07
N LEU A 76 -15.44 14.07 10.77
CA LEU A 76 -14.34 14.26 9.81
C LEU A 76 -14.40 15.59 9.06
N ASP A 77 -15.44 16.38 9.27
CA ASP A 77 -15.55 17.67 8.60
C ASP A 77 -14.37 18.57 8.99
N ALA A 78 -13.79 19.20 8.01
CA ALA A 78 -12.63 20.07 8.16
C ALA A 78 -11.36 19.36 8.68
N LYS A 79 -11.36 18.04 8.74
CA LYS A 79 -10.16 17.27 9.09
C LYS A 79 -9.40 16.82 7.84
N THR A 80 -8.13 16.54 8.06
CA THR A 80 -7.26 15.97 7.03
C THR A 80 -7.03 14.51 7.34
N ALA A 81 -7.21 13.66 6.34
CA ALA A 81 -6.79 12.26 6.42
C ALA A 81 -5.38 12.17 5.86
N ASN A 82 -4.46 11.66 6.67
CA ASN A 82 -3.10 11.41 6.25
C ASN A 82 -2.95 9.93 6.08
N ILE A 83 -2.64 9.47 4.87
CA ILE A 83 -2.46 8.05 4.58
C ILE A 83 -0.99 7.78 4.37
N ALA A 84 -0.44 6.93 5.24
CA ALA A 84 0.93 6.46 5.13
C ALA A 84 0.93 5.13 4.40
N PHE A 85 1.75 5.01 3.35
CA PHE A 85 1.90 3.79 2.57
C PHE A 85 3.23 3.14 2.88
N HIS A 86 3.20 1.83 3.14
CA HIS A 86 4.39 1.05 3.48
C HIS A 86 4.49 -0.17 2.58
N GLY A 87 5.64 -0.35 1.99
CA GLY A 87 5.91 -1.48 1.11
C GLY A 87 7.21 -1.26 0.35
N PRO A 88 7.53 -2.12 -0.61
CA PRO A 88 8.74 -1.96 -1.40
C PRO A 88 8.57 -0.85 -2.45
N LEU A 89 8.57 0.39 -1.99
CA LEU A 89 8.45 1.56 -2.86
C LEU A 89 9.82 1.98 -3.36
N GLY A 90 9.91 2.17 -4.65
CA GLY A 90 11.07 2.73 -5.32
C GLY A 90 10.77 4.10 -5.88
N THR A 91 11.63 4.59 -6.76
CA THR A 91 11.50 5.91 -7.36
C THR A 91 10.24 6.01 -8.23
N ASP A 92 9.89 4.94 -8.92
CA ASP A 92 8.79 4.96 -9.90
C ASP A 92 7.48 4.38 -9.37
N GLY A 93 7.45 3.96 -8.12
CA GLY A 93 6.27 3.41 -7.49
C GLY A 93 6.55 2.11 -6.76
N LEU A 94 5.57 1.20 -6.78
CA LEU A 94 5.68 -0.08 -6.07
C LEU A 94 6.54 -1.05 -6.87
N GLU A 95 7.55 -1.61 -6.22
CA GLU A 95 8.47 -2.56 -6.85
C GLU A 95 7.99 -3.99 -6.68
N ASN A 96 8.47 -4.86 -7.57
CA ASN A 96 8.21 -6.28 -7.49
C ASN A 96 8.90 -6.85 -6.25
N ALA A 97 8.14 -7.51 -5.38
CA ALA A 97 8.68 -8.04 -4.13
C ALA A 97 9.12 -9.49 -4.27
N THR A 98 8.22 -10.34 -4.73
CA THR A 98 8.45 -11.80 -4.81
C THR A 98 8.28 -12.37 -6.20
N GLY A 99 7.79 -11.59 -7.14
CA GLY A 99 7.66 -12.03 -8.52
C GLY A 99 9.01 -12.12 -9.22
N THR A 100 9.03 -12.78 -10.36
CA THR A 100 10.26 -13.07 -11.11
C THR A 100 10.61 -12.06 -12.18
N ALA A 101 9.69 -11.18 -12.56
CA ALA A 101 9.96 -10.16 -13.56
C ALA A 101 10.91 -9.10 -13.01
N ALA A 102 11.94 -8.75 -13.77
CA ALA A 102 12.81 -7.62 -13.48
C ALA A 102 12.33 -6.40 -14.28
N GLY A 103 12.66 -5.21 -13.78
CA GLY A 103 12.33 -3.96 -14.47
C GLY A 103 10.83 -3.70 -14.59
N ALA A 104 10.04 -4.25 -13.69
CA ALA A 104 8.60 -4.03 -13.64
C ALA A 104 8.26 -3.26 -12.36
N THR A 105 7.40 -2.26 -12.50
CA THR A 105 6.94 -1.44 -11.37
C THR A 105 5.45 -1.16 -11.52
N VAL A 106 4.81 -0.82 -10.42
CA VAL A 106 3.43 -0.33 -10.45
C VAL A 106 3.43 1.14 -10.12
N ALA A 107 3.03 1.95 -11.08
CA ALA A 107 2.85 3.37 -10.85
C ALA A 107 1.58 3.59 -10.04
N LEU A 108 1.72 4.24 -8.90
CA LEU A 108 0.63 4.54 -7.98
C LEU A 108 0.39 6.04 -7.99
N VAL A 109 -0.86 6.44 -8.15
CA VAL A 109 -1.23 7.86 -8.18
C VAL A 109 -2.43 8.08 -7.27
N ALA A 110 -2.32 9.06 -6.39
CA ALA A 110 -3.44 9.54 -5.59
C ALA A 110 -4.20 10.57 -6.43
N LYS A 111 -5.42 10.23 -6.84
CA LYS A 111 -6.15 11.02 -7.82
C LYS A 111 -6.85 12.23 -7.25
N ASN A 112 -7.44 12.09 -6.05
CA ASN A 112 -8.23 13.15 -5.43
C ASN A 112 -7.70 13.59 -4.07
N SER A 113 -6.41 13.45 -3.87
CA SER A 113 -5.72 13.99 -2.70
C SER A 113 -5.79 15.52 -2.69
N LYS A 114 -5.39 16.13 -1.60
CA LYS A 114 -5.40 17.60 -1.49
C LYS A 114 -4.59 18.25 -2.61
N THR A 115 -3.47 17.63 -2.97
CA THR A 115 -2.77 17.96 -4.21
C THR A 115 -3.07 16.83 -5.18
N PRO A 116 -3.95 17.03 -6.17
CA PRO A 116 -4.38 15.95 -7.05
C PRO A 116 -3.25 15.36 -7.88
N ASN A 117 -3.40 14.09 -8.22
CA ASN A 117 -2.50 13.37 -9.10
C ASN A 117 -1.07 13.25 -8.57
N GLN A 118 -0.94 13.09 -7.26
CA GLN A 118 0.37 12.85 -6.65
C GLN A 118 0.80 11.40 -6.84
N SER A 119 2.02 11.22 -7.33
CA SER A 119 2.63 9.90 -7.42
C SER A 119 3.08 9.42 -6.05
N ILE A 120 2.80 8.17 -5.75
CA ILE A 120 3.22 7.54 -4.50
C ILE A 120 4.49 6.75 -4.79
N ASN A 121 5.57 7.07 -4.08
CA ASN A 121 6.87 6.45 -4.27
C ASN A 121 7.67 6.51 -2.97
N LYS A 122 8.93 6.11 -3.01
CA LYS A 122 9.76 6.07 -1.81
C LYS A 122 9.97 7.44 -1.15
N ASP A 123 9.88 8.51 -1.93
CA ASP A 123 10.10 9.88 -1.43
C ASP A 123 8.80 10.57 -1.05
N LEU A 124 7.67 10.07 -1.52
CA LEU A 124 6.36 10.60 -1.22
C LEU A 124 5.41 9.45 -0.93
N ASN A 125 5.43 8.98 0.30
CA ASN A 125 4.61 7.86 0.74
C ASN A 125 3.57 8.24 1.80
N ASN A 126 3.38 9.52 2.01
CA ASN A 126 2.40 10.07 2.93
C ASN A 126 1.54 11.04 2.13
N ILE A 127 0.26 10.74 1.98
CA ILE A 127 -0.63 11.51 1.12
C ILE A 127 -1.77 12.05 1.95
N GLU A 128 -2.09 13.33 1.75
CA GLU A 128 -3.19 13.99 2.46
C GLU A 128 -4.44 14.08 1.59
N PHE A 129 -5.56 13.76 2.20
CA PHE A 129 -6.88 13.89 1.59
C PHE A 129 -7.77 14.71 2.52
N GLU A 130 -8.81 15.29 1.98
CA GLU A 130 -9.89 15.83 2.80
C GLU A 130 -10.60 14.65 3.44
N ALA A 131 -10.59 14.59 4.76
CA ALA A 131 -11.01 13.40 5.49
C ALA A 131 -12.43 12.98 5.18
N ALA A 132 -13.35 13.93 5.05
CA ALA A 132 -14.76 13.64 4.82
C ALA A 132 -15.05 12.88 3.51
N LYS A 133 -14.12 12.89 2.58
CA LYS A 133 -14.29 12.14 1.32
C LYS A 133 -14.48 10.65 1.53
N VAL A 134 -14.04 10.11 2.65
CA VAL A 134 -14.22 8.69 2.96
C VAL A 134 -15.70 8.29 2.95
N ASN A 135 -16.58 9.22 3.30
CA ASN A 135 -18.02 9.00 3.35
C ASN A 135 -18.74 9.24 2.02
N SER A 136 -18.05 9.72 1.02
CA SER A 136 -18.64 10.06 -0.29
C SER A 136 -17.90 9.35 -1.41
N GLU A 137 -17.04 10.04 -2.13
CA GLU A 137 -16.34 9.47 -3.27
C GLU A 137 -15.17 8.55 -2.87
N GLY A 138 -14.74 8.63 -1.63
CA GLY A 138 -13.59 7.88 -1.13
C GLY A 138 -12.25 8.51 -1.50
N TYR A 139 -11.18 7.92 -0.99
CA TYR A 139 -9.81 8.30 -1.36
C TYR A 139 -9.42 7.48 -2.58
N LYS A 140 -9.23 8.16 -3.71
CA LYS A 140 -9.06 7.49 -5.01
C LYS A 140 -7.61 7.36 -5.39
N LEU A 141 -7.23 6.14 -5.71
CA LEU A 141 -5.89 5.81 -6.18
C LEU A 141 -6.00 5.07 -7.50
N THR A 142 -4.95 5.15 -8.30
CA THR A 142 -4.80 4.26 -9.47
C THR A 142 -3.49 3.51 -9.37
N ALA A 143 -3.48 2.31 -9.94
CA ALA A 143 -2.31 1.46 -10.04
C ALA A 143 -2.17 0.98 -11.48
N GLN A 144 -0.97 1.08 -12.02
CA GLN A 144 -0.71 0.68 -13.41
C GLN A 144 0.61 -0.05 -13.50
N LEU A 145 0.59 -1.27 -14.01
CA LEU A 145 1.80 -2.06 -14.22
C LEU A 145 2.57 -1.49 -15.41
N LYS A 146 3.87 -1.33 -15.22
CA LYS A 146 4.77 -0.85 -16.26
C LYS A 146 6.00 -1.73 -16.34
N SER A 147 6.45 -2.00 -17.57
CA SER A 147 7.68 -2.74 -17.80
C SER A 147 8.67 -1.83 -18.52
N ASP A 148 9.90 -1.81 -18.00
CA ASP A 148 10.97 -1.02 -18.62
C ASP A 148 11.39 -1.64 -19.94
N ALA A 149 11.49 -0.82 -21.00
CA ALA A 149 11.80 -1.30 -22.33
C ALA A 149 13.20 -1.89 -22.45
N THR A 150 14.13 -1.44 -21.60
CA THR A 150 15.51 -1.90 -21.64
C THR A 150 15.79 -2.98 -20.62
N LYS A 151 15.33 -2.77 -19.38
CA LYS A 151 15.65 -3.63 -18.24
C LYS A 151 14.59 -4.68 -17.95
N GLY A 152 13.43 -4.56 -18.60
CA GLY A 152 12.30 -5.47 -18.34
C GLY A 152 12.60 -6.90 -18.77
N THR A 153 12.18 -7.85 -17.97
CA THR A 153 12.23 -9.28 -18.30
C THR A 153 10.86 -9.89 -18.10
N ALA A 154 10.60 -11.00 -18.78
CA ALA A 154 9.38 -11.75 -18.59
C ALA A 154 9.37 -12.38 -17.19
N GLY A 155 8.18 -12.47 -16.62
CA GLY A 155 8.01 -13.07 -15.30
C GLY A 155 6.76 -12.55 -14.64
N THR A 156 6.62 -12.85 -13.35
CA THR A 156 5.47 -12.44 -12.56
C THR A 156 5.77 -11.15 -11.79
N PHE A 157 4.72 -10.41 -11.51
CA PHE A 157 4.78 -9.29 -10.57
C PHE A 157 3.93 -9.65 -9.36
N GLU A 158 4.55 -9.67 -8.20
CA GLU A 158 3.86 -9.91 -6.93
C GLU A 158 4.42 -8.98 -5.88
N SER A 159 3.56 -8.17 -5.31
CA SER A 159 3.96 -7.20 -4.30
C SER A 159 2.77 -6.89 -3.39
N ALA A 160 3.04 -6.15 -2.33
CA ALA A 160 2.01 -5.73 -1.40
C ALA A 160 2.32 -4.35 -0.87
N LEU A 161 1.28 -3.59 -0.60
CA LEU A 161 1.37 -2.25 -0.06
C LEU A 161 0.40 -2.14 1.11
N ALA A 162 0.91 -1.79 2.27
CA ALA A 162 0.09 -1.53 3.44
C ALA A 162 -0.23 -0.04 3.53
N TYR A 163 -1.34 0.29 4.15
CA TYR A 163 -1.67 1.68 4.41
C TYR A 163 -2.22 1.86 5.82
N ALA A 164 -2.00 3.03 6.37
CA ALA A 164 -2.55 3.42 7.67
C ALA A 164 -3.06 4.86 7.56
N VAL A 165 -4.26 5.09 8.07
CA VAL A 165 -4.92 6.39 7.97
C VAL A 165 -4.98 7.04 9.34
N THR A 166 -4.54 8.28 9.44
CA THR A 166 -4.70 9.11 10.64
C THR A 166 -5.49 10.36 10.26
N TYR A 167 -6.24 10.87 11.22
CA TYR A 167 -7.08 12.06 11.03
C TYR A 167 -6.61 13.17 11.95
N GLN A 168 -6.44 14.35 11.40
CA GLN A 168 -6.00 15.51 12.17
C GLN A 168 -6.72 16.79 11.74
#